data_c71d25c4573e32f9589d19a1c2689b6e
#
_entry.id   c71d25c4573e32f9589d19a1c2689b6e
#
_cell.length_a   1.000
_cell.length_b   1.000
_cell.length_c   1.000
_cell.angle_alpha   90.00
_cell.angle_beta   90.00
_cell.angle_gamma   90.00
#
_symmetry.space_group_name_H-M   'P 1'
#
loop_
_entity.id
_entity.type
_entity.pdbx_description
1 polymer ?
#
loop_
_entity_poly.entity_id
_entity_poly.type
_entity_poly.pdbx_seq_one_letter_code
_entity_poly.pdbx_strand_id
1 'polypeptide(L)'
;FGVLLFFAAPLIAAPLDAYGQKVGALLQNTSYQAAYGAFGAAFSVLCVSLLCTAGCGISWIKASHELHQAEYASTTNPAADRSITFALLRNGLVICVPAVLAGIGRIGQSSIYLKNGSVSTWGAYLGKYRLLMTLALLGAFALAVSMLPQFQLVLKRRSLRKSREKCMVAFRCTALYTIPCAVLFLTTAQPMLHMLFSKGELNGLDSILKVLAITVIFYGLSFMLGSVLFAAELYYSIWIAVLVSVVVRLVSFSVMSSVLKLDLYAGAYSDALS
;
A
#
# COMPACT_ATOMS: atom_id res chain seq x y z
N PHE A 1 -2.10 -8.14 8.74
CA PHE A 1 -0.74 -7.78 8.29
C PHE A 1 -0.33 -6.40 8.82
N GLY A 2 -1.06 -5.32 8.52
CA GLY A 2 -0.69 -3.95 8.92
C GLY A 2 -0.53 -3.77 10.44
N VAL A 3 -1.41 -4.35 11.24
CA VAL A 3 -1.34 -4.30 12.72
C VAL A 3 -0.11 -5.04 13.23
N LEU A 4 0.17 -6.24 12.71
CA LEU A 4 1.36 -7.01 13.06
C LEU A 4 2.64 -6.27 12.63
N LEU A 5 2.65 -5.66 11.44
CA LEU A 5 3.78 -4.87 10.98
C LEU A 5 4.04 -3.68 11.91
N PHE A 6 2.99 -2.98 12.34
CA PHE A 6 3.12 -1.81 13.21
C PHE A 6 3.74 -2.14 14.57
N PHE A 7 3.36 -3.27 15.17
CA PHE A 7 3.88 -3.66 16.49
C PHE A 7 5.17 -4.49 16.42
N ALA A 8 5.30 -5.40 15.48
CA ALA A 8 6.44 -6.30 15.38
C ALA A 8 7.65 -5.68 14.66
N ALA A 9 7.42 -4.78 13.69
CA ALA A 9 8.52 -4.17 12.95
C ALA A 9 9.50 -3.38 13.85
N PRO A 10 9.07 -2.49 14.77
CA PRO A 10 10.01 -1.79 15.63
C PRO A 10 10.74 -2.73 16.58
N LEU A 11 10.11 -3.82 17.07
CA LEU A 11 10.75 -4.81 17.92
C LEU A 11 11.90 -5.55 17.22
N ILE A 12 11.75 -5.81 15.91
CA ILE A 12 12.77 -6.50 15.11
C ILE A 12 13.84 -5.50 14.63
N ALA A 13 13.44 -4.26 14.27
CA ALA A 13 14.35 -3.25 13.75
C ALA A 13 15.24 -2.62 14.83
N ALA A 14 14.73 -2.43 16.07
CA ALA A 14 15.45 -1.77 17.15
C ALA A 14 16.81 -2.43 17.51
N PRO A 15 16.94 -3.75 17.65
CA PRO A 15 18.24 -4.36 17.96
C PRO A 15 19.24 -4.21 16.80
N LEU A 16 18.78 -4.21 15.55
CA LEU A 16 19.65 -4.00 14.38
C LEU A 16 20.12 -2.55 14.27
N ASP A 17 19.26 -1.58 14.59
CA ASP A 17 19.66 -0.17 14.65
C ASP A 17 20.69 0.08 15.78
N ALA A 18 20.46 -0.49 16.97
CA ALA A 18 21.40 -0.42 18.08
C ALA A 18 22.76 -1.06 17.76
N TYR A 19 22.77 -2.16 17.00
CA TYR A 19 24.00 -2.77 16.50
C TYR A 19 24.70 -1.87 15.48
N GLY A 20 23.95 -1.26 14.56
CA GLY A 20 24.45 -0.29 13.59
C GLY A 20 25.09 0.94 14.24
N GLN A 21 24.52 1.43 15.34
CA GLN A 21 25.09 2.52 16.14
C GLN A 21 26.47 2.13 16.73
N LYS A 22 26.60 0.93 17.30
CA LYS A 22 27.87 0.43 17.82
C LYS A 22 28.94 0.29 16.74
N VAL A 23 28.58 -0.29 15.60
CA VAL A 23 29.49 -0.46 14.45
C VAL A 23 29.89 0.90 13.88
N GLY A 24 28.95 1.84 13.74
CA GLY A 24 29.20 3.21 13.28
C GLY A 24 30.15 3.97 14.20
N ALA A 25 30.00 3.81 15.51
CA ALA A 25 30.91 4.41 16.51
C ALA A 25 32.33 3.82 16.43
N LEU A 26 32.45 2.51 16.24
CA LEU A 26 33.76 1.83 16.11
C LEU A 26 34.49 2.24 14.83
N LEU A 27 33.78 2.40 13.74
CA LEU A 27 34.34 2.76 12.42
C LEU A 27 34.39 4.26 12.13
N GLN A 28 33.93 5.10 13.08
CA GLN A 28 33.81 6.57 12.94
C GLN A 28 33.05 7.00 11.68
N ASN A 29 32.08 6.19 11.25
CA ASN A 29 31.31 6.43 10.03
C ASN A 29 29.82 6.26 10.27
N THR A 30 29.07 7.37 10.23
CA THR A 30 27.61 7.40 10.47
C THR A 30 26.80 6.71 9.38
N SER A 31 27.38 6.45 8.21
CA SER A 31 26.67 5.75 7.11
C SER A 31 26.33 4.30 7.48
N TYR A 32 27.09 3.65 8.34
CA TYR A 32 26.80 2.28 8.81
C TYR A 32 25.52 2.24 9.66
N GLN A 33 25.28 3.22 10.52
CA GLN A 33 24.05 3.30 11.29
C GLN A 33 22.82 3.36 10.37
N ALA A 34 22.85 4.23 9.36
CA ALA A 34 21.77 4.36 8.39
C ALA A 34 21.55 3.06 7.58
N ALA A 35 22.64 2.38 7.20
CA ALA A 35 22.57 1.12 6.45
C ALA A 35 21.95 0.00 7.29
N TYR A 36 22.38 -0.17 8.54
CA TYR A 36 21.81 -1.18 9.45
C TYR A 36 20.37 -0.87 9.84
N GLY A 37 20.01 0.39 10.02
CA GLY A 37 18.62 0.82 10.25
C GLY A 37 17.72 0.48 9.06
N ALA A 38 18.16 0.77 7.84
CA ALA A 38 17.44 0.43 6.60
C ALA A 38 17.31 -1.09 6.43
N PHE A 39 18.39 -1.84 6.71
CA PHE A 39 18.38 -3.30 6.68
C PHE A 39 17.40 -3.88 7.71
N GLY A 40 17.42 -3.34 8.95
CA GLY A 40 16.50 -3.75 10.01
C GLY A 40 15.03 -3.54 9.63
N ALA A 41 14.72 -2.39 9.02
CA ALA A 41 13.39 -2.10 8.52
C ALA A 41 12.95 -3.08 7.41
N ALA A 42 13.80 -3.34 6.42
CA ALA A 42 13.51 -4.29 5.35
C ALA A 42 13.36 -5.72 5.88
N PHE A 43 14.23 -6.14 6.79
CA PHE A 43 14.20 -7.46 7.41
C PHE A 43 12.95 -7.67 8.26
N SER A 44 12.50 -6.64 9.00
CA SER A 44 11.27 -6.70 9.78
C SER A 44 10.04 -6.92 8.90
N VAL A 45 9.95 -6.22 7.76
CA VAL A 45 8.86 -6.42 6.79
C VAL A 45 8.86 -7.84 6.25
N LEU A 46 10.04 -8.38 5.93
CA LEU A 46 10.19 -9.74 5.44
C LEU A 46 9.75 -10.78 6.50
N CYS A 47 10.19 -10.63 7.75
CA CYS A 47 9.79 -11.52 8.84
C CYS A 47 8.28 -11.50 9.07
N VAL A 48 7.66 -10.30 9.11
CA VAL A 48 6.21 -10.16 9.30
C VAL A 48 5.45 -10.76 8.11
N SER A 49 5.92 -10.58 6.88
CA SER A 49 5.28 -11.19 5.70
C SER A 49 5.34 -12.71 5.74
N LEU A 50 6.46 -13.29 6.15
CA LEU A 50 6.62 -14.74 6.33
C LEU A 50 5.69 -15.28 7.43
N LEU A 51 5.60 -14.59 8.57
CA LEU A 51 4.70 -14.98 9.66
C LEU A 51 3.22 -14.93 9.22
N CYS A 52 2.82 -13.88 8.49
CA CYS A 52 1.47 -13.79 7.95
C CYS A 52 1.18 -14.88 6.92
N THR A 53 2.14 -15.18 6.04
CA THR A 53 1.99 -16.25 5.04
C THR A 53 1.88 -17.61 5.72
N ALA A 54 2.70 -17.88 6.73
CA ALA A 54 2.62 -19.09 7.53
C ALA A 54 1.27 -19.21 8.26
N GLY A 55 0.79 -18.12 8.88
CA GLY A 55 -0.51 -18.06 9.54
C GLY A 55 -1.68 -18.33 8.59
N CYS A 56 -1.65 -17.74 7.39
CA CYS A 56 -2.62 -18.02 6.33
C CYS A 56 -2.53 -19.48 5.86
N GLY A 57 -1.32 -20.03 5.74
CA GLY A 57 -1.10 -21.43 5.39
C GLY A 57 -1.68 -22.39 6.42
N ILE A 58 -1.47 -22.14 7.71
CA ILE A 58 -2.04 -22.94 8.80
C ILE A 58 -3.57 -22.85 8.81
N SER A 59 -4.12 -21.65 8.62
CA SER A 59 -5.57 -21.46 8.53
C SER A 59 -6.17 -22.17 7.33
N TRP A 60 -5.46 -22.18 6.20
CA TRP A 60 -5.85 -22.93 5.00
C TRP A 60 -5.85 -24.44 5.24
N ILE A 61 -4.79 -24.97 5.88
CA ILE A 61 -4.69 -26.41 6.19
C ILE A 61 -5.85 -26.83 7.11
N LYS A 62 -6.18 -26.02 8.13
CA LYS A 62 -7.34 -26.29 9.00
C LYS A 62 -8.65 -26.28 8.23
N ALA A 63 -8.89 -25.25 7.43
CA ALA A 63 -10.10 -25.14 6.61
C ALA A 63 -10.21 -26.27 5.58
N SER A 64 -9.11 -26.67 4.94
CA SER A 64 -9.09 -27.80 4.01
C SER A 64 -9.38 -29.13 4.70
N HIS A 65 -8.88 -29.32 5.93
CA HIS A 65 -9.16 -30.52 6.71
C HIS A 65 -10.65 -30.62 7.11
N GLU A 66 -11.25 -29.50 7.50
CA GLU A 66 -12.70 -29.44 7.79
C GLU A 66 -13.55 -29.67 6.53
N LEU A 67 -13.14 -29.11 5.39
CA LEU A 67 -13.78 -29.34 4.09
C LEU A 67 -13.62 -30.79 3.63
N HIS A 68 -12.45 -31.42 3.78
CA HIS A 68 -12.24 -32.83 3.45
C HIS A 68 -13.11 -33.76 4.32
N GLN A 69 -13.33 -33.46 5.59
CA GLN A 69 -14.24 -34.23 6.41
C GLN A 69 -15.71 -34.12 5.95
N ALA A 70 -16.10 -32.94 5.40
CA ALA A 70 -17.43 -32.75 4.83
C ALA A 70 -17.58 -33.37 3.42
N GLU A 71 -16.48 -33.49 2.68
CA GLU A 71 -16.43 -33.92 1.27
C GLU A 71 -16.18 -35.43 1.09
N TYR A 72 -15.87 -36.14 2.16
CA TYR A 72 -15.78 -37.64 2.14
C TYR A 72 -17.09 -38.34 1.74
N ALA A 73 -18.16 -37.54 1.54
CA ALA A 73 -19.45 -38.00 0.99
C ALA A 73 -19.58 -37.84 -0.53
N SER A 74 -18.64 -37.20 -1.23
CA SER A 74 -18.71 -37.05 -2.68
C SER A 74 -17.37 -37.44 -3.33
N THR A 75 -17.45 -38.40 -4.26
CA THR A 75 -16.32 -38.94 -5.04
C THR A 75 -15.51 -37.85 -5.72
N THR A 76 -14.32 -37.56 -5.20
CA THR A 76 -13.39 -36.57 -5.77
C THR A 76 -12.67 -37.09 -6.99
N ASN A 77 -12.74 -36.32 -8.07
CA ASN A 77 -12.02 -36.59 -9.30
C ASN A 77 -10.67 -35.83 -9.27
N PRO A 78 -9.51 -36.51 -9.15
CA PRO A 78 -8.21 -35.82 -8.94
C PRO A 78 -7.77 -34.94 -10.14
N ALA A 79 -8.39 -35.12 -11.31
CA ALA A 79 -8.21 -34.25 -12.45
C ALA A 79 -8.87 -32.86 -12.29
N ALA A 80 -9.98 -32.80 -11.54
CA ALA A 80 -10.65 -31.54 -11.24
C ALA A 80 -9.84 -30.68 -10.28
N ASP A 81 -9.16 -31.28 -9.29
CA ASP A 81 -8.33 -30.59 -8.31
C ASP A 81 -7.14 -29.86 -8.95
N ARG A 82 -6.47 -30.47 -9.93
CA ARG A 82 -5.37 -29.82 -10.65
C ARG A 82 -5.84 -28.61 -11.47
N SER A 83 -7.01 -28.69 -12.08
CA SER A 83 -7.58 -27.59 -12.87
C SER A 83 -7.97 -26.40 -12.00
N ILE A 84 -8.51 -26.66 -10.80
CA ILE A 84 -8.87 -25.63 -9.81
C ILE A 84 -7.60 -24.95 -9.26
N THR A 85 -6.59 -25.73 -8.89
CA THR A 85 -5.31 -25.20 -8.40
C THR A 85 -4.63 -24.32 -9.43
N PHE A 86 -4.60 -24.74 -10.69
CA PHE A 86 -4.04 -23.95 -11.79
C PHE A 86 -4.84 -22.66 -12.04
N ALA A 87 -6.17 -22.71 -11.96
CA ALA A 87 -7.04 -21.54 -12.10
C ALA A 87 -6.80 -20.54 -10.94
N LEU A 88 -6.65 -21.02 -9.70
CA LEU A 88 -6.33 -20.20 -8.53
C LEU A 88 -4.95 -19.53 -8.67
N LEU A 89 -3.92 -20.28 -9.09
CA LEU A 89 -2.57 -19.73 -9.34
C LEU A 89 -2.60 -18.67 -10.45
N ARG A 90 -3.29 -18.95 -11.55
CA ARG A 90 -3.44 -17.99 -12.64
C ARG A 90 -4.12 -16.72 -12.17
N ASN A 91 -5.22 -16.82 -11.45
CA ASN A 91 -5.94 -15.66 -10.94
C ASN A 91 -5.11 -14.90 -9.89
N GLY A 92 -4.37 -15.59 -9.03
CA GLY A 92 -3.43 -14.98 -8.10
C GLY A 92 -2.32 -14.20 -8.80
N LEU A 93 -1.71 -14.75 -9.86
CA LEU A 93 -0.70 -14.06 -10.67
C LEU A 93 -1.28 -12.79 -11.32
N VAL A 94 -2.50 -12.88 -11.85
CA VAL A 94 -3.19 -11.73 -12.46
C VAL A 94 -3.36 -10.57 -11.48
N ILE A 95 -3.59 -10.86 -10.21
CA ILE A 95 -3.73 -9.87 -9.13
C ILE A 95 -2.37 -9.28 -8.74
N CYS A 96 -1.30 -10.07 -8.78
CA CYS A 96 0.04 -9.62 -8.40
C CYS A 96 0.63 -8.62 -9.41
N VAL A 97 0.29 -8.71 -10.68
CA VAL A 97 0.85 -7.85 -11.74
C VAL A 97 0.69 -6.35 -11.45
N PRO A 98 -0.49 -5.82 -11.09
CA PRO A 98 -0.65 -4.41 -10.74
C PRO A 98 0.21 -3.98 -9.54
N ALA A 99 0.35 -4.84 -8.54
CA ALA A 99 1.16 -4.57 -7.36
C ALA A 99 2.66 -4.47 -7.71
N VAL A 100 3.14 -5.37 -8.57
CA VAL A 100 4.53 -5.35 -9.07
C VAL A 100 4.78 -4.10 -9.90
N LEU A 101 3.88 -3.75 -10.83
CA LEU A 101 3.98 -2.54 -11.63
C LEU A 101 4.03 -1.27 -10.76
N ALA A 102 3.15 -1.17 -9.76
CA ALA A 102 3.17 -0.06 -8.81
C ALA A 102 4.49 -0.02 -8.01
N GLY A 103 5.04 -1.17 -7.63
CA GLY A 103 6.35 -1.30 -6.99
C GLY A 103 7.49 -0.78 -7.86
N ILE A 104 7.53 -1.18 -9.12
CA ILE A 104 8.51 -0.70 -10.11
C ILE A 104 8.44 0.82 -10.28
N GLY A 105 7.22 1.38 -10.35
CA GLY A 105 7.02 2.82 -10.41
C GLY A 105 7.61 3.57 -9.20
N ARG A 106 7.49 2.98 -8.01
CA ARG A 106 8.08 3.56 -6.78
C ARG A 106 9.61 3.50 -6.77
N ILE A 107 10.18 2.39 -7.21
CA ILE A 107 11.64 2.24 -7.35
C ILE A 107 12.17 3.25 -8.38
N GLY A 108 11.49 3.41 -9.52
CA GLY A 108 11.83 4.40 -10.53
C GLY A 108 11.81 5.83 -10.00
N GLN A 109 10.78 6.22 -9.23
CA GLN A 109 10.67 7.52 -8.59
C GLN A 109 11.84 7.77 -7.61
N SER A 110 12.15 6.79 -6.76
CA SER A 110 13.28 6.87 -5.82
C SER A 110 14.61 7.00 -6.57
N SER A 111 14.80 6.25 -7.65
CA SER A 111 16.01 6.27 -8.46
C SER A 111 16.25 7.62 -9.15
N ILE A 112 15.17 8.26 -9.64
CA ILE A 112 15.24 9.60 -10.25
C ILE A 112 15.60 10.64 -9.18
N TYR A 113 14.98 10.59 -8.02
CA TYR A 113 15.25 11.54 -6.94
C TYR A 113 16.69 11.46 -6.43
N LEU A 114 17.20 10.25 -6.21
CA LEU A 114 18.55 10.02 -5.66
C LEU A 114 19.68 10.45 -6.59
N LYS A 115 19.42 10.73 -7.86
CA LYS A 115 20.42 11.32 -8.76
C LYS A 115 20.79 12.75 -8.39
N ASN A 116 19.83 13.54 -7.88
CA ASN A 116 20.00 14.97 -7.66
C ASN A 116 19.69 15.41 -6.21
N GLY A 117 19.00 14.58 -5.42
CA GLY A 117 18.54 14.89 -4.08
C GLY A 117 19.29 14.13 -2.98
N SER A 118 19.07 14.54 -1.73
CA SER A 118 19.68 13.88 -0.58
C SER A 118 18.89 12.65 -0.14
N VAL A 119 19.60 11.59 0.23
CA VAL A 119 19.00 10.35 0.74
C VAL A 119 18.18 10.58 2.01
N SER A 120 18.66 11.49 2.88
CA SER A 120 18.00 11.81 4.17
C SER A 120 16.64 12.47 3.98
N THR A 121 16.53 13.42 3.04
CA THR A 121 15.26 14.10 2.76
C THR A 121 14.23 13.16 2.12
N TRP A 122 14.67 12.29 1.20
CA TRP A 122 13.81 11.27 0.61
C TRP A 122 13.33 10.24 1.65
N GLY A 123 14.23 9.82 2.54
CA GLY A 123 13.91 8.95 3.66
C GLY A 123 12.87 9.58 4.60
N ALA A 124 12.98 10.87 4.89
CA ALA A 124 11.98 11.60 5.68
C ALA A 124 10.61 11.66 4.98
N TYR A 125 10.59 11.86 3.66
CA TYR A 125 9.36 11.84 2.87
C TYR A 125 8.67 10.47 2.97
N LEU A 126 9.38 9.40 2.70
CA LEU A 126 8.82 8.05 2.74
C LEU A 126 8.43 7.61 4.14
N GLY A 127 9.26 7.90 5.14
CA GLY A 127 9.07 7.41 6.50
C GLY A 127 8.07 8.23 7.32
N LYS A 128 7.94 9.53 7.06
CA LYS A 128 7.04 10.41 7.83
C LYS A 128 5.72 10.64 7.10
N TYR A 129 5.76 11.26 5.92
CA TYR A 129 4.55 11.74 5.23
C TYR A 129 3.78 10.62 4.58
N ARG A 130 4.47 9.77 3.87
CA ARG A 130 3.83 8.65 3.16
C ARG A 130 3.28 7.61 4.12
N LEU A 131 3.93 7.42 5.26
CA LEU A 131 3.43 6.55 6.33
C LEU A 131 2.07 7.04 6.84
N LEU A 132 1.95 8.34 7.15
CA LEU A 132 0.69 8.94 7.61
C LEU A 132 -0.43 8.80 6.58
N MET A 133 -0.13 9.08 5.31
CA MET A 133 -1.05 8.88 4.21
C MET A 133 -1.50 7.42 4.11
N THR A 134 -0.56 6.48 4.23
CA THR A 134 -0.88 5.05 4.16
C THR A 134 -1.79 4.61 5.30
N LEU A 135 -1.59 5.13 6.52
CA LEU A 135 -2.48 4.87 7.66
C LEU A 135 -3.92 5.32 7.39
N ALA A 136 -4.10 6.52 6.84
CA ALA A 136 -5.43 6.99 6.46
C ALA A 136 -6.06 6.14 5.35
N LEU A 137 -5.28 5.68 4.40
CA LEU A 137 -5.75 4.85 3.29
C LEU A 137 -6.09 3.41 3.70
N LEU A 138 -5.56 2.90 4.82
CA LEU A 138 -5.90 1.56 5.32
C LEU A 138 -7.39 1.37 5.55
N GLY A 139 -8.08 2.37 6.12
CA GLY A 139 -9.53 2.30 6.33
C GLY A 139 -10.31 2.28 5.00
N ALA A 140 -9.92 3.11 4.03
CA ALA A 140 -10.52 3.11 2.70
C ALA A 140 -10.30 1.77 1.97
N PHE A 141 -9.10 1.21 2.08
CA PHE A 141 -8.78 -0.11 1.54
C PHE A 141 -9.60 -1.23 2.21
N ALA A 142 -9.73 -1.20 3.54
CA ALA A 142 -10.54 -2.17 4.28
C ALA A 142 -12.02 -2.11 3.84
N LEU A 143 -12.58 -0.91 3.64
CA LEU A 143 -13.92 -0.73 3.10
C LEU A 143 -14.05 -1.31 1.68
N ALA A 144 -13.09 -1.05 0.80
CA ALA A 144 -13.08 -1.56 -0.56
C ALA A 144 -13.05 -3.10 -0.60
N VAL A 145 -12.22 -3.72 0.23
CA VAL A 145 -12.11 -5.18 0.33
C VAL A 145 -13.38 -5.79 0.91
N SER A 146 -13.98 -5.18 1.94
CA SER A 146 -15.21 -5.68 2.58
C SER A 146 -16.42 -5.66 1.63
N MET A 147 -16.46 -4.71 0.69
CA MET A 147 -17.53 -4.60 -0.31
C MET A 147 -17.36 -5.55 -1.50
N LEU A 148 -16.15 -6.09 -1.72
CA LEU A 148 -15.84 -6.97 -2.86
C LEU A 148 -16.82 -8.15 -3.00
N PRO A 149 -17.09 -8.99 -1.96
CA PRO A 149 -18.00 -10.12 -2.09
C PRO A 149 -19.43 -9.70 -2.41
N GLN A 150 -19.88 -8.54 -1.90
CA GLN A 150 -21.20 -8.01 -2.20
C GLN A 150 -21.33 -7.62 -3.68
N PHE A 151 -20.30 -6.99 -4.26
CA PHE A 151 -20.27 -6.67 -5.68
C PHE A 151 -20.29 -7.92 -6.55
N GLN A 152 -19.50 -8.95 -6.22
CA GLN A 152 -19.50 -10.22 -6.94
C GLN A 152 -20.88 -10.89 -6.95
N LEU A 153 -21.57 -10.92 -5.81
CA LEU A 153 -22.92 -11.51 -5.72
C LEU A 153 -23.94 -10.76 -6.57
N VAL A 154 -23.90 -9.43 -6.58
CA VAL A 154 -24.85 -8.61 -7.35
C VAL A 154 -24.57 -8.66 -8.85
N LEU A 155 -23.31 -8.66 -9.25
CA LEU A 155 -22.90 -8.77 -10.64
C LEU A 155 -23.26 -10.15 -11.23
N LYS A 156 -23.05 -11.25 -10.48
CA LYS A 156 -23.48 -12.60 -10.89
C LYS A 156 -24.99 -12.70 -11.11
N ARG A 157 -25.79 -11.96 -10.34
CA ARG A 157 -27.26 -11.90 -10.54
C ARG A 157 -27.72 -11.06 -11.71
N ARG A 158 -26.80 -10.44 -12.50
CA ARG A 158 -27.05 -9.58 -13.67
C ARG A 158 -28.06 -8.44 -13.44
N SER A 159 -28.23 -7.98 -12.21
CA SER A 159 -29.15 -6.92 -11.86
C SER A 159 -28.44 -5.55 -11.88
N LEU A 160 -28.41 -4.90 -13.03
CA LEU A 160 -27.74 -3.59 -13.23
C LEU A 160 -28.22 -2.52 -12.24
N ARG A 161 -29.52 -2.48 -11.95
CA ARG A 161 -30.10 -1.50 -11.00
C ARG A 161 -29.52 -1.69 -9.59
N LYS A 162 -29.55 -2.94 -9.09
CA LYS A 162 -29.02 -3.25 -7.75
C LYS A 162 -27.50 -3.07 -7.68
N SER A 163 -26.78 -3.36 -8.76
CA SER A 163 -25.36 -3.13 -8.85
C SER A 163 -25.04 -1.63 -8.70
N ARG A 164 -25.75 -0.78 -9.45
CA ARG A 164 -25.59 0.68 -9.38
C ARG A 164 -25.90 1.24 -7.99
N GLU A 165 -26.97 0.79 -7.36
CA GLU A 165 -27.33 1.19 -5.99
C GLU A 165 -26.24 0.83 -4.98
N LYS A 166 -25.73 -0.40 -5.03
CA LYS A 166 -24.65 -0.86 -4.14
C LYS A 166 -23.35 -0.10 -4.37
N CYS A 167 -22.96 0.13 -5.62
CA CYS A 167 -21.79 0.94 -5.95
C CYS A 167 -21.94 2.37 -5.39
N MET A 168 -23.11 2.99 -5.57
CA MET A 168 -23.34 4.35 -5.07
C MET A 168 -23.23 4.43 -3.54
N VAL A 169 -23.78 3.46 -2.82
CA VAL A 169 -23.65 3.37 -1.35
C VAL A 169 -22.19 3.20 -0.95
N ALA A 170 -21.46 2.31 -1.60
CA ALA A 170 -20.06 2.06 -1.31
C ALA A 170 -19.19 3.32 -1.54
N PHE A 171 -19.41 4.04 -2.64
CA PHE A 171 -18.72 5.31 -2.90
C PHE A 171 -19.04 6.37 -1.85
N ARG A 172 -20.30 6.48 -1.43
CA ARG A 172 -20.70 7.39 -0.36
C ARG A 172 -20.02 7.04 0.96
N CYS A 173 -19.98 5.77 1.34
CA CYS A 173 -19.29 5.33 2.55
C CYS A 173 -17.79 5.64 2.50
N THR A 174 -17.15 5.40 1.36
CA THR A 174 -15.71 5.70 1.20
C THR A 174 -15.47 7.20 1.26
N ALA A 175 -16.27 8.02 0.59
CA ALA A 175 -16.16 9.47 0.65
C ALA A 175 -16.39 10.01 2.08
N LEU A 176 -17.38 9.47 2.79
CA LEU A 176 -17.67 9.83 4.19
C LEU A 176 -16.52 9.49 5.14
N TYR A 177 -15.69 8.53 4.82
CA TYR A 177 -14.47 8.21 5.56
C TYR A 177 -13.29 9.08 5.11
N THR A 178 -13.04 9.19 3.79
CA THR A 178 -11.84 9.84 3.25
C THR A 178 -11.87 11.36 3.37
N ILE A 179 -13.05 11.99 3.27
CA ILE A 179 -13.18 13.46 3.40
C ILE A 179 -12.79 13.92 4.81
N PRO A 180 -13.33 13.36 5.92
CA PRO A 180 -12.88 13.74 7.27
C PRO A 180 -11.39 13.50 7.50
N CYS A 181 -10.83 12.39 6.99
CA CYS A 181 -9.39 12.14 7.08
C CYS A 181 -8.57 13.21 6.35
N ALA A 182 -8.99 13.62 5.17
CA ALA A 182 -8.34 14.70 4.42
C ALA A 182 -8.44 16.05 5.13
N VAL A 183 -9.62 16.40 5.66
CA VAL A 183 -9.80 17.62 6.44
C VAL A 183 -8.92 17.61 7.70
N LEU A 184 -8.80 16.47 8.36
CA LEU A 184 -7.93 16.29 9.52
C LEU A 184 -6.48 16.55 9.15
N PHE A 185 -5.99 16.02 8.03
CA PHE A 185 -4.62 16.30 7.55
C PHE A 185 -4.42 17.76 7.14
N LEU A 186 -5.46 18.43 6.58
CA LEU A 186 -5.35 19.84 6.25
C LEU A 186 -5.26 20.73 7.48
N THR A 187 -6.04 20.45 8.52
CA THR A 187 -6.17 21.29 9.71
C THR A 187 -5.12 20.99 10.78
N THR A 188 -4.77 19.70 10.97
CA THR A 188 -3.89 19.23 12.05
C THR A 188 -2.54 18.74 11.57
N ALA A 189 -2.10 19.10 10.33
CA ALA A 189 -0.83 18.67 9.76
C ALA A 189 0.35 18.93 10.71
N GLN A 190 0.48 20.15 11.20
CA GLN A 190 1.56 20.59 12.07
C GLN A 190 1.58 19.89 13.42
N PRO A 191 0.49 19.93 14.22
CA PRO A 191 0.48 19.27 15.53
C PRO A 191 0.63 17.76 15.43
N MET A 192 0.10 17.14 14.37
CA MET A 192 0.20 15.71 14.14
C MET A 192 1.64 15.27 13.85
N LEU A 193 2.38 16.03 13.04
CA LEU A 193 3.79 15.78 12.79
C LEU A 193 4.65 15.96 14.05
N HIS A 194 4.38 17.00 14.85
CA HIS A 194 5.09 17.24 16.10
C HIS A 194 4.81 16.18 17.17
N MET A 195 3.59 15.64 17.21
CA MET A 195 3.21 14.59 18.16
C MET A 195 3.85 13.25 17.83
N LEU A 196 3.91 12.89 16.53
CA LEU A 196 4.39 11.59 16.09
C LEU A 196 5.91 11.54 15.87
N PHE A 197 6.49 12.66 15.44
CA PHE A 197 7.91 12.73 15.13
C PHE A 197 8.58 13.80 16.00
N SER A 198 9.54 13.38 16.81
CA SER A 198 10.34 14.27 17.66
C SER A 198 11.00 15.41 16.86
N LYS A 199 11.28 16.53 17.52
CA LYS A 199 11.76 17.82 16.99
C LYS A 199 13.00 17.75 16.06
N GLY A 200 12.86 17.17 14.90
CA GLY A 200 13.81 17.32 13.80
C GLY A 200 13.22 18.27 12.76
N GLU A 201 14.04 18.93 11.98
CA GLU A 201 13.73 19.93 10.96
C GLU A 201 12.39 19.69 10.24
N LEU A 202 11.33 20.30 10.80
CA LEU A 202 9.97 20.21 10.29
C LEU A 202 9.56 21.47 9.51
N ASN A 203 10.53 22.40 9.31
CA ASN A 203 10.28 23.69 8.66
C ASN A 203 9.87 23.49 7.18
N GLY A 204 8.65 23.88 6.86
CA GLY A 204 8.10 23.83 5.49
C GLY A 204 7.46 22.49 5.07
N LEU A 205 7.54 21.48 5.91
CA LEU A 205 7.10 20.13 5.58
C LEU A 205 5.59 19.89 5.84
N ASP A 206 4.93 20.78 6.56
CA ASP A 206 3.46 20.80 6.74
C ASP A 206 2.71 20.98 5.42
N SER A 207 3.27 21.78 4.50
CA SER A 207 2.70 21.99 3.16
C SER A 207 2.63 20.70 2.33
N ILE A 208 3.60 19.79 2.49
CA ILE A 208 3.61 18.49 1.81
C ILE A 208 2.42 17.65 2.29
N LEU A 209 2.17 17.63 3.60
CA LEU A 209 1.04 16.87 4.15
C LEU A 209 -0.30 17.42 3.70
N LYS A 210 -0.42 18.74 3.51
CA LYS A 210 -1.62 19.38 2.96
C LYS A 210 -1.89 18.95 1.51
N VAL A 211 -0.85 18.84 0.68
CA VAL A 211 -0.98 18.32 -0.69
C VAL A 211 -1.42 16.84 -0.66
N LEU A 212 -0.80 16.05 0.20
CA LEU A 212 -1.15 14.63 0.37
C LEU A 212 -2.58 14.42 0.89
N ALA A 213 -3.14 15.39 1.62
CA ALA A 213 -4.52 15.30 2.11
C ALA A 213 -5.55 15.17 0.97
N ILE A 214 -5.38 15.93 -0.11
CA ILE A 214 -6.24 15.83 -1.30
C ILE A 214 -6.08 14.45 -1.95
N THR A 215 -4.86 13.97 -2.01
CA THR A 215 -4.52 12.66 -2.58
C THR A 215 -5.24 11.51 -1.87
N VAL A 216 -5.46 11.60 -0.55
CA VAL A 216 -6.19 10.58 0.23
C VAL A 216 -7.60 10.35 -0.30
N ILE A 217 -8.31 11.41 -0.71
CA ILE A 217 -9.67 11.30 -1.26
C ILE A 217 -9.65 10.52 -2.58
N PHE A 218 -8.77 10.91 -3.49
CA PHE A 218 -8.69 10.26 -4.81
C PHE A 218 -8.22 8.81 -4.72
N TYR A 219 -7.22 8.51 -3.91
CA TYR A 219 -6.78 7.10 -3.70
C TYR A 219 -7.87 6.25 -3.03
N GLY A 220 -8.60 6.81 -2.06
CA GLY A 220 -9.71 6.08 -1.43
C GLY A 220 -10.79 5.71 -2.43
N LEU A 221 -11.18 6.65 -3.30
CA LEU A 221 -12.13 6.40 -4.38
C LEU A 221 -11.58 5.41 -5.42
N SER A 222 -10.30 5.50 -5.74
CA SER A 222 -9.61 4.57 -6.67
C SER A 222 -9.61 3.14 -6.14
N PHE A 223 -9.40 2.92 -4.83
CA PHE A 223 -9.51 1.59 -4.24
C PHE A 223 -10.93 1.02 -4.38
N MET A 224 -11.95 1.85 -4.20
CA MET A 224 -13.33 1.39 -4.37
C MET A 224 -13.64 1.07 -5.84
N LEU A 225 -13.20 1.90 -6.80
CA LEU A 225 -13.29 1.59 -8.23
C LEU A 225 -12.56 0.29 -8.58
N GLY A 226 -11.35 0.11 -8.06
CA GLY A 226 -10.57 -1.10 -8.26
C GLY A 226 -11.32 -2.35 -7.76
N SER A 227 -12.00 -2.27 -6.60
CA SER A 227 -12.78 -3.40 -6.07
C SER A 227 -13.99 -3.73 -6.95
N VAL A 228 -14.65 -2.74 -7.54
CA VAL A 228 -15.76 -2.96 -8.49
C VAL A 228 -15.27 -3.60 -9.78
N LEU A 229 -14.17 -3.10 -10.36
CA LEU A 229 -13.55 -3.67 -11.57
C LEU A 229 -13.08 -5.12 -11.32
N PHE A 230 -12.53 -5.36 -10.14
CA PHE A 230 -12.09 -6.68 -9.71
C PHE A 230 -13.28 -7.65 -9.57
N ALA A 231 -14.38 -7.19 -8.96
CA ALA A 231 -15.61 -7.97 -8.86
C ALA A 231 -16.25 -8.27 -10.22
N ALA A 232 -16.05 -7.37 -11.19
CA ALA A 232 -16.50 -7.53 -12.57
C ALA A 232 -15.57 -8.41 -13.43
N GLU A 233 -14.47 -8.93 -12.86
CA GLU A 233 -13.44 -9.73 -13.55
C GLU A 233 -12.75 -8.99 -14.71
N LEU A 234 -12.79 -7.65 -14.72
CA LEU A 234 -12.18 -6.80 -15.75
C LEU A 234 -10.69 -6.52 -15.42
N TYR A 235 -9.90 -7.56 -15.27
CA TYR A 235 -8.49 -7.47 -14.87
C TYR A 235 -7.64 -6.65 -15.83
N TYR A 236 -7.92 -6.75 -17.13
CA TYR A 236 -7.18 -6.00 -18.15
C TYR A 236 -7.33 -4.48 -17.98
N SER A 237 -8.52 -4.01 -17.63
CA SER A 237 -8.77 -2.59 -17.35
C SER A 237 -8.00 -2.11 -16.13
N ILE A 238 -7.86 -2.95 -15.10
CA ILE A 238 -7.05 -2.64 -13.91
C ILE A 238 -5.57 -2.51 -14.29
N TRP A 239 -5.04 -3.40 -15.12
CA TRP A 239 -3.64 -3.35 -15.56
C TRP A 239 -3.34 -2.08 -16.34
N ILE A 240 -4.21 -1.71 -17.28
CA ILE A 240 -4.05 -0.46 -18.04
C ILE A 240 -4.10 0.74 -17.10
N ALA A 241 -5.05 0.80 -16.19
CA ALA A 241 -5.18 1.90 -15.25
C ALA A 241 -3.92 2.06 -14.38
N VAL A 242 -3.39 0.96 -13.84
CA VAL A 242 -2.15 0.98 -13.04
C VAL A 242 -0.94 1.37 -13.89
N LEU A 243 -0.84 0.85 -15.12
CA LEU A 243 0.25 1.20 -16.03
C LEU A 243 0.24 2.70 -16.36
N VAL A 244 -0.93 3.24 -16.71
CA VAL A 244 -1.10 4.68 -16.95
C VAL A 244 -0.72 5.49 -15.72
N SER A 245 -1.20 5.09 -14.53
CA SER A 245 -0.83 5.74 -13.26
C SER A 245 0.69 5.76 -13.03
N VAL A 246 1.38 4.64 -13.27
CA VAL A 246 2.84 4.55 -13.12
C VAL A 246 3.56 5.48 -14.11
N VAL A 247 3.13 5.49 -15.36
CA VAL A 247 3.71 6.38 -16.39
C VAL A 247 3.49 7.86 -16.03
N VAL A 248 2.26 8.24 -15.68
CA VAL A 248 1.93 9.61 -15.27
C VAL A 248 2.77 10.02 -14.06
N ARG A 249 2.92 9.15 -13.06
CA ARG A 249 3.75 9.39 -11.88
C ARG A 249 5.20 9.65 -12.22
N LEU A 250 5.82 8.80 -13.04
CA LEU A 250 7.23 8.94 -13.42
C LEU A 250 7.48 10.18 -14.27
N VAL A 251 6.59 10.46 -15.23
CA VAL A 251 6.69 11.64 -16.08
C VAL A 251 6.50 12.92 -15.25
N SER A 252 5.45 13.01 -14.46
CA SER A 252 5.17 14.16 -13.57
C SER A 252 6.33 14.41 -12.61
N PHE A 253 6.85 13.34 -12.01
CA PHE A 253 7.99 13.44 -11.10
C PHE A 253 9.26 13.94 -11.81
N SER A 254 9.56 13.38 -12.98
CA SER A 254 10.72 13.80 -13.78
C SER A 254 10.63 15.27 -14.19
N VAL A 255 9.47 15.73 -14.66
CA VAL A 255 9.24 17.12 -15.03
C VAL A 255 9.37 18.06 -13.83
N MET A 256 8.74 17.72 -12.70
CA MET A 256 8.77 18.56 -11.50
C MET A 256 10.17 18.61 -10.86
N SER A 257 10.90 17.52 -10.88
CA SER A 257 12.25 17.45 -10.34
C SER A 257 13.27 18.17 -11.24
N SER A 258 13.17 18.03 -12.56
CA SER A 258 14.15 18.59 -13.50
C SER A 258 13.88 20.05 -13.89
N VAL A 259 12.60 20.40 -14.14
CA VAL A 259 12.22 21.73 -14.66
C VAL A 259 11.90 22.70 -13.52
N LEU A 260 11.10 22.27 -12.54
CA LEU A 260 10.64 23.14 -11.46
C LEU A 260 11.54 23.11 -10.21
N LYS A 261 12.51 22.19 -10.14
CA LYS A 261 13.44 22.02 -9.01
C LYS A 261 12.70 21.96 -7.64
N LEU A 262 11.55 21.31 -7.63
CA LEU A 262 10.63 21.27 -6.47
C LEU A 262 11.01 20.18 -5.47
N ASP A 263 12.26 19.72 -5.41
CA ASP A 263 12.78 18.72 -4.45
C ASP A 263 11.72 17.74 -3.91
N LEU A 264 11.40 17.81 -2.60
CA LEU A 264 10.43 16.94 -1.92
C LEU A 264 9.00 17.14 -2.41
N TYR A 265 8.61 18.36 -2.80
CA TYR A 265 7.26 18.65 -3.30
C TYR A 265 6.95 17.91 -4.60
N ALA A 266 7.98 17.64 -5.42
CA ALA A 266 7.82 16.86 -6.64
C ALA A 266 7.25 15.44 -6.33
N GLY A 267 7.65 14.83 -5.22
CA GLY A 267 7.12 13.56 -4.74
C GLY A 267 5.63 13.63 -4.42
N ALA A 268 5.22 14.63 -3.64
CA ALA A 268 3.83 14.80 -3.22
C ALA A 268 2.90 15.13 -4.40
N TYR A 269 3.32 16.01 -5.29
CA TYR A 269 2.54 16.38 -6.48
C TYR A 269 2.44 15.24 -7.49
N SER A 270 3.52 14.46 -7.70
CA SER A 270 3.47 13.30 -8.59
C SER A 270 2.56 12.20 -8.04
N ASP A 271 2.54 12.01 -6.72
CA ASP A 271 1.61 11.10 -6.06
C ASP A 271 0.15 11.61 -6.12
N ALA A 272 -0.07 12.92 -6.17
CA ALA A 272 -1.41 13.51 -6.32
C ALA A 272 -1.96 13.41 -7.75
N LEU A 273 -1.09 13.44 -8.76
CA LEU A 273 -1.46 13.39 -10.19
C LEU A 273 -1.61 11.96 -10.73
N SER A 274 -1.10 10.95 -10.05
CA SER A 274 -1.12 9.54 -10.49
C SER A 274 -2.33 8.79 -10.02
#